data_4e96232604e21b5af167db816acab5bd
#
_entry.id   4e96232604e21b5af167db816acab5bd
#
_cell.length_a   1.000
_cell.length_b   1.000
_cell.length_c   1.000
_cell.angle_alpha   90.00
_cell.angle_beta   90.00
_cell.angle_gamma   90.00
#
_symmetry.space_group_name_H-M   'P 1'
#
loop_
_entity.id
_entity.type
_entity.pdbx_description
1 polymer ?
#
loop_
_entity_poly.entity_id
_entity_poly.type
_entity_poly.pdbx_seq_one_letter_code
_entity_poly.pdbx_strand_id
1 'polypeptide(L)'
;MFYHRIAVNVPLSDGLLTYSHSEPLPPGTRVLVPFRNKTVVGIVWEADIAPDMDTARILSVQTAFMEEKPLPQSWCDLLAFTSRYYHYPTGQAVFAALPQGLKETRAVEMPQPPLFYALNEQGRAQTPPPARFNKKAALWDALLLGGMTMAALKQVNAQAARLIEDWAEQGWIETTEAAKPVLRSYHGQASHSEFVLNADQQKASDEIQTAFGSFQPFLLYGITGSGKTEVYFDAMAKVLAQGRQVLFLLPEINLTPQLLERVENRFADVPTAVLHSQMAAGRRTQDYLRAMLGQAKLVIGTRLAVFTPLPDVGLIVV
;
A
#
# COMPACT_ATOMS: atom_id res chain seq x y z
N MET A 1 27.96 21.26 -7.24
CA MET A 1 28.13 19.99 -6.51
C MET A 1 27.26 20.09 -5.27
N PHE A 2 26.36 19.13 -5.06
CA PHE A 2 25.48 19.08 -3.91
C PHE A 2 25.95 17.99 -2.95
N TYR A 3 25.76 18.17 -1.66
CA TYR A 3 26.17 17.21 -0.64
C TYR A 3 24.95 16.70 0.09
N HIS A 4 24.91 15.40 0.32
CA HIS A 4 23.77 14.72 0.91
C HIS A 4 24.21 13.79 2.02
N ARG A 5 23.47 13.76 3.12
CA ARG A 5 23.62 12.73 4.14
C ARG A 5 22.80 11.52 3.73
N ILE A 6 23.45 10.38 3.63
CA ILE A 6 22.85 9.15 3.09
C ILE A 6 22.87 8.09 4.19
N ALA A 7 21.68 7.52 4.47
CA ALA A 7 21.52 6.40 5.37
C ALA A 7 21.98 5.11 4.68
N VAL A 8 22.92 4.40 5.30
CA VAL A 8 23.48 3.14 4.79
C VAL A 8 23.48 2.07 5.88
N ASN A 9 23.33 0.80 5.49
CA ASN A 9 23.35 -0.32 6.43
C ASN A 9 24.80 -0.75 6.72
N VAL A 10 25.49 0.03 7.52
CA VAL A 10 26.87 -0.22 7.89
C VAL A 10 27.02 -0.14 9.42
N PRO A 11 27.99 -0.86 10.01
CA PRO A 11 28.21 -0.87 11.46
C PRO A 11 29.00 0.39 11.91
N LEU A 12 28.46 1.56 11.64
CA LEU A 12 28.95 2.86 12.10
C LEU A 12 27.95 3.48 13.06
N SER A 13 28.36 4.50 13.82
CA SER A 13 27.61 5.06 14.95
C SER A 13 26.11 5.30 14.66
N ASP A 14 25.80 6.01 13.59
CA ASP A 14 24.43 6.31 13.17
C ASP A 14 24.07 5.76 11.79
N GLY A 15 25.07 5.29 11.02
CA GLY A 15 24.88 4.81 9.65
C GLY A 15 24.56 5.91 8.64
N LEU A 16 24.87 7.18 8.97
CA LEU A 16 24.69 8.33 8.10
C LEU A 16 26.04 8.80 7.58
N LEU A 17 26.23 8.83 6.27
CA LEU A 17 27.47 9.23 5.62
C LEU A 17 27.22 10.32 4.58
N THR A 18 28.20 11.23 4.43
CA THR A 18 28.12 12.33 3.47
C THR A 18 28.67 11.90 2.11
N TYR A 19 27.89 12.13 1.06
CA TYR A 19 28.27 11.92 -0.34
C TYR A 19 27.93 13.13 -1.18
N SER A 20 28.61 13.27 -2.32
CA SER A 20 28.36 14.33 -3.30
C SER A 20 27.58 13.81 -4.52
N HIS A 21 26.84 14.71 -5.17
CA HIS A 21 26.19 14.45 -6.47
C HIS A 21 26.19 15.73 -7.33
N SER A 22 26.13 15.60 -8.65
CA SER A 22 26.10 16.74 -9.57
C SER A 22 24.80 17.52 -9.49
N GLU A 23 23.69 16.85 -9.15
CA GLU A 23 22.34 17.41 -9.04
C GLU A 23 21.80 17.24 -7.62
N PRO A 24 20.83 18.08 -7.20
CA PRO A 24 20.16 17.88 -5.92
C PRO A 24 19.34 16.59 -5.94
N LEU A 25 19.46 15.77 -4.90
CA LEU A 25 18.70 14.53 -4.74
C LEU A 25 17.65 14.74 -3.63
N PRO A 26 16.36 14.52 -3.90
CA PRO A 26 15.32 14.63 -2.88
C PRO A 26 15.54 13.64 -1.72
N PRO A 27 15.20 13.98 -0.48
CA PRO A 27 15.14 13.02 0.63
C PRO A 27 14.26 11.81 0.26
N GLY A 28 14.64 10.63 0.74
CA GLY A 28 13.96 9.38 0.41
C GLY A 28 14.41 8.74 -0.90
N THR A 29 15.22 9.43 -1.72
CA THR A 29 15.75 8.84 -2.97
C THR A 29 16.68 7.67 -2.67
N ARG A 30 16.49 6.55 -3.34
CA ARG A 30 17.36 5.39 -3.27
C ARG A 30 18.57 5.60 -4.19
N VAL A 31 19.75 5.31 -3.66
CA VAL A 31 21.04 5.53 -4.36
C VAL A 31 21.98 4.35 -4.18
N LEU A 32 22.99 4.27 -5.05
CA LEU A 32 24.17 3.43 -4.88
C LEU A 32 25.37 4.31 -4.53
N VAL A 33 26.03 3.95 -3.45
CA VAL A 33 27.20 4.67 -2.96
C VAL A 33 28.38 3.73 -2.74
N PRO A 34 29.62 4.20 -2.95
CA PRO A 34 30.80 3.44 -2.61
C PRO A 34 31.00 3.43 -1.09
N PHE A 35 31.20 2.25 -0.53
CA PHE A 35 31.59 2.09 0.88
C PHE A 35 32.71 1.08 0.99
N ARG A 36 33.90 1.52 1.40
CA ARG A 36 35.13 0.74 1.32
C ARG A 36 35.34 0.21 -0.12
N ASN A 37 35.46 -1.10 -0.30
CA ASN A 37 35.65 -1.73 -1.60
C ASN A 37 34.36 -2.30 -2.20
N LYS A 38 33.18 -1.82 -1.78
CA LYS A 38 31.87 -2.31 -2.23
C LYS A 38 30.96 -1.16 -2.60
N THR A 39 30.03 -1.42 -3.49
CA THR A 39 28.88 -0.57 -3.74
C THR A 39 27.74 -1.04 -2.85
N VAL A 40 27.13 -0.13 -2.11
CA VAL A 40 26.01 -0.40 -1.21
C VAL A 40 24.81 0.49 -1.55
N VAL A 41 23.63 0.02 -1.23
CA VAL A 41 22.41 0.83 -1.31
C VAL A 41 22.40 1.84 -0.17
N GLY A 42 21.98 3.06 -0.46
CA GLY A 42 21.69 4.11 0.51
C GLY A 42 20.36 4.77 0.23
N ILE A 43 19.84 5.46 1.24
CA ILE A 43 18.67 6.33 1.13
C ILE A 43 19.11 7.75 1.46
N VAL A 44 18.83 8.71 0.59
CA VAL A 44 19.08 10.13 0.86
C VAL A 44 18.27 10.52 2.09
N TRP A 45 18.96 10.89 3.15
CA TRP A 45 18.35 11.24 4.45
C TRP A 45 18.16 12.74 4.60
N GLU A 46 19.21 13.49 4.32
CA GLU A 46 19.21 14.95 4.29
C GLU A 46 19.80 15.40 2.96
N ALA A 47 19.13 16.32 2.31
CA ALA A 47 19.53 16.86 1.02
C ALA A 47 20.19 18.23 1.16
N ASP A 48 21.15 18.52 0.27
CA ASP A 48 21.80 19.82 0.13
C ASP A 48 22.36 20.38 1.46
N ILE A 49 23.12 19.56 2.14
CA ILE A 49 23.75 19.94 3.41
C ILE A 49 25.09 20.66 3.18
N ALA A 50 25.50 21.48 4.12
CA ALA A 50 26.88 21.94 4.19
C ALA A 50 27.79 20.78 4.57
N PRO A 51 28.90 20.51 3.83
CA PRO A 51 29.80 19.43 4.18
C PRO A 51 30.49 19.69 5.52
N ASP A 52 30.56 18.66 6.36
CA ASP A 52 31.16 18.68 7.69
C ASP A 52 32.63 18.19 7.69
N MET A 53 33.18 17.95 6.52
CA MET A 53 34.55 17.48 6.30
C MET A 53 35.15 18.08 5.02
N ASP A 54 36.45 17.84 4.82
CA ASP A 54 37.14 18.22 3.58
C ASP A 54 36.44 17.60 2.35
N THR A 55 35.95 18.47 1.46
CA THR A 55 35.20 18.08 0.26
C THR A 55 36.01 17.17 -0.69
N ALA A 56 37.35 17.27 -0.67
CA ALA A 56 38.22 16.38 -1.45
C ALA A 56 38.15 14.90 -1.01
N ARG A 57 37.64 14.65 0.18
CA ARG A 57 37.49 13.29 0.76
C ARG A 57 36.09 12.74 0.61
N ILE A 58 35.13 13.57 0.18
CA ILE A 58 33.73 13.15 -0.02
C ILE A 58 33.60 12.40 -1.33
N LEU A 59 33.18 11.14 -1.24
CA LEU A 59 32.93 10.31 -2.41
C LEU A 59 31.60 10.68 -3.09
N SER A 60 31.50 10.40 -4.39
CA SER A 60 30.30 10.67 -5.15
C SER A 60 29.31 9.49 -5.13
N VAL A 61 28.03 9.80 -5.18
CA VAL A 61 26.96 8.84 -5.50
C VAL A 61 27.26 8.23 -6.86
N GLN A 62 27.20 6.92 -6.99
CA GLN A 62 27.46 6.21 -8.24
C GLN A 62 26.22 6.14 -9.12
N THR A 63 25.06 5.93 -8.53
CA THR A 63 23.75 5.85 -9.22
C THR A 63 22.67 6.43 -8.32
N ALA A 64 21.80 7.25 -8.88
CA ALA A 64 20.56 7.66 -8.23
C ALA A 64 19.38 7.06 -9.02
N PHE A 65 18.46 6.38 -8.32
CA PHE A 65 17.30 5.73 -8.94
C PHE A 65 16.16 6.74 -9.09
N MET A 66 16.31 7.69 -10.02
CA MET A 66 15.37 8.79 -10.21
C MET A 66 14.02 8.37 -10.81
N GLU A 67 13.96 7.21 -11.45
CA GLU A 67 12.72 6.58 -11.97
C GLU A 67 11.85 6.01 -10.83
N GLU A 68 12.43 5.77 -9.66
CA GLU A 68 11.73 5.27 -8.50
C GLU A 68 11.16 6.44 -7.71
N LYS A 69 9.91 6.29 -7.22
CA LYS A 69 9.32 7.29 -6.34
C LYS A 69 10.10 7.34 -5.01
N PRO A 70 10.59 8.49 -4.58
CA PRO A 70 11.26 8.61 -3.29
C PRO A 70 10.36 8.21 -2.13
N LEU A 71 10.96 7.65 -1.08
CA LEU A 71 10.27 7.40 0.19
C LEU A 71 9.81 8.74 0.78
N PRO A 72 8.56 8.84 1.29
CA PRO A 72 8.03 10.12 1.73
C PRO A 72 8.72 10.63 3.00
N GLN A 73 8.75 11.95 3.19
CA GLN A 73 9.35 12.59 4.37
C GLN A 73 8.76 12.05 5.67
N SER A 74 7.45 11.82 5.74
CA SER A 74 6.78 11.24 6.91
C SER A 74 7.33 9.86 7.31
N TRP A 75 7.79 9.07 6.35
CA TRP A 75 8.46 7.81 6.60
C TRP A 75 9.86 8.02 7.21
N CYS A 76 10.61 8.99 6.69
CA CYS A 76 11.90 9.37 7.26
C CYS A 76 11.72 9.87 8.70
N ASP A 77 10.71 10.69 8.96
CA ASP A 77 10.39 11.23 10.30
C ASP A 77 10.01 10.10 11.28
N LEU A 78 9.22 9.12 10.86
CA LEU A 78 8.90 7.94 11.67
C LEU A 78 10.15 7.15 12.03
N LEU A 79 11.08 6.97 11.10
CA LEU A 79 12.31 6.23 11.37
C LEU A 79 13.30 7.05 12.19
N ALA A 80 13.34 8.37 12.02
CA ALA A 80 14.11 9.26 12.92
C ALA A 80 13.58 9.19 14.35
N PHE A 81 12.27 9.18 14.54
CA PHE A 81 11.64 8.95 15.84
C PHE A 81 12.03 7.58 16.41
N THR A 82 11.88 6.52 15.59
CA THR A 82 12.19 5.14 15.99
C THR A 82 13.66 4.99 16.41
N SER A 83 14.59 5.53 15.63
CA SER A 83 16.01 5.53 15.90
C SER A 83 16.31 6.20 17.24
N ARG A 84 15.77 7.38 17.51
CA ARG A 84 15.96 8.11 18.76
C ARG A 84 15.33 7.41 19.95
N TYR A 85 14.09 6.95 19.80
CA TYR A 85 13.34 6.34 20.90
C TYR A 85 13.95 5.01 21.36
N TYR A 86 14.40 4.18 20.42
CA TYR A 86 15.00 2.87 20.72
C TYR A 86 16.54 2.90 20.81
N HIS A 87 17.17 4.08 20.68
CA HIS A 87 18.63 4.22 20.62
C HIS A 87 19.27 3.28 19.60
N TYR A 88 18.66 3.19 18.41
CA TYR A 88 19.08 2.28 17.36
C TYR A 88 19.65 3.07 16.17
N PRO A 89 20.80 2.66 15.56
CA PRO A 89 21.40 3.41 14.48
C PRO A 89 20.45 3.68 13.33
N THR A 90 20.36 4.93 12.88
CA THR A 90 19.40 5.37 11.84
C THR A 90 19.53 4.55 10.56
N GLY A 91 20.75 4.33 10.05
CA GLY A 91 20.97 3.52 8.87
C GLY A 91 20.43 2.09 9.03
N GLN A 92 20.62 1.47 10.19
CA GLN A 92 20.09 0.13 10.46
C GLN A 92 18.56 0.13 10.58
N ALA A 93 17.97 1.15 11.21
CA ALA A 93 16.51 1.31 11.32
C ALA A 93 15.87 1.44 9.93
N VAL A 94 16.44 2.28 9.07
CA VAL A 94 16.03 2.45 7.67
C VAL A 94 16.03 1.10 6.94
N PHE A 95 17.12 0.37 7.02
CA PHE A 95 17.23 -0.90 6.32
C PHE A 95 16.42 -2.04 6.96
N ALA A 96 16.09 -1.99 8.25
CA ALA A 96 15.14 -2.91 8.86
C ALA A 96 13.73 -2.70 8.32
N ALA A 97 13.33 -1.46 8.07
CA ALA A 97 12.01 -1.07 7.58
C ALA A 97 11.80 -1.37 6.08
N LEU A 98 12.86 -1.41 5.28
CA LEU A 98 12.76 -1.65 3.83
C LEU A 98 12.48 -3.12 3.49
N PRO A 99 11.68 -3.41 2.46
CA PRO A 99 11.57 -4.74 1.88
C PRO A 99 12.86 -5.12 1.14
N GLN A 100 13.08 -6.43 0.93
CA GLN A 100 14.34 -6.95 0.38
C GLN A 100 14.68 -6.37 -0.99
N GLY A 101 13.71 -6.20 -1.89
CA GLY A 101 13.97 -5.68 -3.24
C GLY A 101 14.56 -4.26 -3.24
N LEU A 102 14.15 -3.41 -2.27
CA LEU A 102 14.72 -2.06 -2.13
C LEU A 102 16.12 -2.05 -1.50
N LYS A 103 16.61 -3.17 -0.99
CA LYS A 103 17.99 -3.34 -0.47
C LYS A 103 18.97 -3.84 -1.52
N GLU A 104 18.48 -4.22 -2.69
CA GLU A 104 19.30 -4.73 -3.79
C GLU A 104 19.86 -3.58 -4.65
N THR A 105 21.00 -3.81 -5.28
CA THR A 105 21.70 -2.79 -6.09
C THR A 105 21.10 -2.57 -7.47
N ARG A 106 20.08 -3.32 -7.85
CA ARG A 106 19.36 -3.15 -9.12
C ARG A 106 18.16 -2.21 -8.94
N ALA A 107 17.73 -1.58 -10.03
CA ALA A 107 16.48 -0.83 -10.07
C ALA A 107 15.28 -1.75 -9.77
N VAL A 108 14.27 -1.21 -9.11
CA VAL A 108 13.02 -1.92 -8.82
C VAL A 108 11.95 -1.43 -9.78
N GLU A 109 11.28 -2.40 -10.43
CA GLU A 109 10.14 -2.07 -11.27
C GLU A 109 8.98 -1.54 -10.41
N MET A 110 8.60 -0.29 -10.69
CA MET A 110 7.50 0.36 -9.97
C MET A 110 6.16 -0.23 -10.44
N PRO A 111 5.27 -0.59 -9.49
CA PRO A 111 3.94 -1.08 -9.85
C PRO A 111 3.19 -0.06 -10.69
N GLN A 112 2.68 -0.50 -11.82
CA GLN A 112 1.79 0.34 -12.61
C GLN A 112 0.47 0.54 -11.86
N PRO A 113 -0.17 1.71 -11.97
CA PRO A 113 -1.48 1.91 -11.39
C PRO A 113 -2.46 0.87 -11.98
N PRO A 114 -3.36 0.32 -11.15
CA PRO A 114 -4.35 -0.62 -11.65
C PRO A 114 -5.27 0.09 -12.65
N LEU A 115 -5.48 -0.52 -13.80
CA LEU A 115 -6.47 -0.06 -14.76
C LEU A 115 -7.85 -0.56 -14.35
N PHE A 116 -8.81 0.34 -14.35
CA PHE A 116 -10.22 0.05 -14.12
C PHE A 116 -10.98 0.16 -15.43
N TYR A 117 -11.79 -0.85 -15.72
CA TYR A 117 -12.56 -1.00 -16.95
C TYR A 117 -14.04 -0.78 -16.66
N ALA A 118 -14.71 0.04 -17.44
CA ALA A 118 -16.14 0.28 -17.36
C ALA A 118 -16.74 0.40 -18.77
N LEU A 119 -18.05 0.22 -18.91
CA LEU A 119 -18.74 0.59 -20.14
C LEU A 119 -18.88 2.12 -20.20
N ASN A 120 -18.41 2.71 -21.30
CA ASN A 120 -18.66 4.12 -21.61
C ASN A 120 -20.12 4.35 -22.09
N GLU A 121 -20.48 5.57 -22.46
CA GLU A 121 -21.82 5.91 -22.91
C GLU A 121 -22.26 5.08 -24.12
N GLN A 122 -21.37 4.84 -25.08
CA GLN A 122 -21.66 4.02 -26.26
C GLN A 122 -21.89 2.55 -25.88
N GLY A 123 -21.07 2.01 -24.97
CA GLY A 123 -21.23 0.65 -24.46
C GLY A 123 -22.54 0.49 -23.69
N ARG A 124 -22.89 1.45 -22.84
CA ARG A 124 -24.17 1.44 -22.08
C ARG A 124 -25.41 1.49 -22.96
N ALA A 125 -25.33 2.08 -24.15
CA ALA A 125 -26.42 2.14 -25.11
C ALA A 125 -26.60 0.84 -25.92
N GLN A 126 -25.67 -0.11 -25.81
CA GLN A 126 -25.76 -1.40 -26.51
C GLN A 126 -26.71 -2.38 -25.83
N THR A 127 -27.21 -3.33 -26.61
CA THR A 127 -28.01 -4.42 -26.05
C THR A 127 -27.12 -5.39 -25.28
N PRO A 128 -27.41 -5.65 -23.99
CA PRO A 128 -26.62 -6.57 -23.19
C PRO A 128 -26.61 -7.98 -23.79
N PRO A 129 -25.55 -8.77 -23.57
CA PRO A 129 -25.49 -10.14 -24.00
C PRO A 129 -26.68 -10.95 -23.47
N PRO A 130 -27.30 -11.84 -24.29
CA PRO A 130 -28.44 -12.64 -23.85
C PRO A 130 -28.12 -13.48 -22.61
N ALA A 131 -29.07 -13.63 -21.70
CA ALA A 131 -28.93 -14.37 -20.44
C ALA A 131 -28.47 -15.82 -20.60
N ARG A 132 -28.72 -16.45 -21.78
CA ARG A 132 -28.18 -17.78 -22.12
C ARG A 132 -26.63 -17.84 -22.08
N PHE A 133 -25.97 -16.71 -22.24
CA PHE A 133 -24.51 -16.55 -22.08
C PHE A 133 -24.19 -16.00 -20.69
N ASN A 134 -24.65 -16.68 -19.65
CA ASN A 134 -24.64 -16.23 -18.25
C ASN A 134 -23.33 -15.54 -17.79
N LYS A 135 -22.16 -16.12 -18.10
CA LYS A 135 -20.87 -15.55 -17.74
C LYS A 135 -20.51 -14.27 -18.52
N LYS A 136 -20.94 -14.15 -19.77
CA LYS A 136 -20.74 -12.95 -20.58
C LYS A 136 -21.71 -11.84 -20.17
N ALA A 137 -22.95 -12.20 -19.83
CA ALA A 137 -23.93 -11.26 -19.27
C ALA A 137 -23.50 -10.75 -17.90
N ALA A 138 -23.05 -11.62 -16.98
CA ALA A 138 -22.52 -11.22 -15.68
C ALA A 138 -21.31 -10.27 -15.77
N LEU A 139 -20.41 -10.48 -16.76
CA LEU A 139 -19.29 -9.57 -17.01
C LEU A 139 -19.78 -8.20 -17.49
N TRP A 140 -20.79 -8.19 -18.36
CA TRP A 140 -21.43 -6.95 -18.84
C TRP A 140 -22.07 -6.17 -17.70
N ASP A 141 -22.85 -6.85 -16.85
CA ASP A 141 -23.49 -6.26 -15.68
C ASP A 141 -22.46 -5.69 -14.69
N ALA A 142 -21.33 -6.40 -14.50
CA ALA A 142 -20.22 -5.94 -13.68
C ALA A 142 -19.61 -4.63 -14.21
N LEU A 143 -19.43 -4.51 -15.52
CA LEU A 143 -18.92 -3.30 -16.18
C LEU A 143 -19.92 -2.14 -16.19
N LEU A 144 -21.23 -2.44 -16.19
CA LEU A 144 -22.29 -1.42 -16.05
C LEU A 144 -22.30 -0.76 -14.67
N LEU A 145 -21.98 -1.52 -13.61
CA LEU A 145 -22.02 -1.05 -12.23
C LEU A 145 -20.85 -0.12 -11.89
N GLY A 146 -19.80 -0.07 -12.71
CA GLY A 146 -18.67 0.82 -12.50
C GLY A 146 -17.32 0.14 -12.75
N GLY A 147 -16.26 0.93 -12.64
CA GLY A 147 -14.91 0.47 -12.95
C GLY A 147 -14.43 -0.68 -12.09
N MET A 148 -14.03 -1.78 -12.72
CA MET A 148 -13.43 -2.94 -12.06
C MET A 148 -12.05 -3.23 -12.62
N THR A 149 -11.14 -3.74 -11.76
CA THR A 149 -9.82 -4.19 -12.22
C THR A 149 -9.94 -5.47 -13.06
N MET A 150 -8.97 -5.70 -13.94
CA MET A 150 -8.92 -6.95 -14.73
C MET A 150 -8.89 -8.21 -13.83
N ALA A 151 -8.27 -8.14 -12.67
CA ALA A 151 -8.24 -9.24 -11.71
C ALA A 151 -9.65 -9.58 -11.20
N ALA A 152 -10.42 -8.57 -10.80
CA ALA A 152 -11.82 -8.75 -10.37
C ALA A 152 -12.72 -9.24 -11.50
N LEU A 153 -12.56 -8.71 -12.72
CA LEU A 153 -13.32 -9.15 -13.89
C LEU A 153 -13.03 -10.61 -14.28
N LYS A 154 -11.78 -11.08 -14.11
CA LYS A 154 -11.43 -12.49 -14.33
C LYS A 154 -12.07 -13.45 -13.31
N GLN A 155 -12.41 -12.99 -12.12
CA GLN A 155 -13.18 -13.80 -11.15
C GLN A 155 -14.64 -13.98 -11.62
N VAL A 156 -15.22 -12.96 -12.26
CA VAL A 156 -16.57 -13.05 -12.86
C VAL A 156 -16.56 -13.95 -14.10
N ASN A 157 -15.55 -13.78 -14.96
CA ASN A 157 -15.41 -14.55 -16.19
C ASN A 157 -13.93 -14.76 -16.51
N ALA A 158 -13.46 -16.00 -16.56
CA ALA A 158 -12.07 -16.34 -16.88
C ALA A 158 -11.60 -15.79 -18.25
N GLN A 159 -12.53 -15.55 -19.20
CA GLN A 159 -12.25 -14.98 -20.52
C GLN A 159 -12.42 -13.44 -20.55
N ALA A 160 -12.51 -12.78 -19.40
CA ALA A 160 -12.75 -11.33 -19.30
C ALA A 160 -11.76 -10.51 -20.15
N ALA A 161 -10.47 -10.85 -20.12
CA ALA A 161 -9.47 -10.12 -20.88
C ALA A 161 -9.79 -10.03 -22.38
N ARG A 162 -10.12 -11.18 -23.01
CA ARG A 162 -10.48 -11.25 -24.42
C ARG A 162 -11.78 -10.50 -24.72
N LEU A 163 -12.81 -10.68 -23.88
CA LEU A 163 -14.09 -10.02 -24.09
C LEU A 163 -13.99 -8.50 -23.94
N ILE A 164 -13.16 -8.03 -23.02
CA ILE A 164 -12.92 -6.60 -22.84
C ILE A 164 -12.12 -6.02 -24.02
N GLU A 165 -11.14 -6.76 -24.54
CA GLU A 165 -10.42 -6.38 -25.75
C GLU A 165 -11.37 -6.27 -26.95
N ASP A 166 -12.20 -7.29 -27.19
CA ASP A 166 -13.23 -7.28 -28.23
C ASP A 166 -14.19 -6.07 -28.11
N TRP A 167 -14.59 -5.72 -26.88
CA TRP A 167 -15.48 -4.58 -26.63
C TRP A 167 -14.76 -3.23 -26.67
N ALA A 168 -13.47 -3.20 -26.34
CA ALA A 168 -12.63 -2.01 -26.47
C ALA A 168 -12.38 -1.67 -27.96
N GLU A 169 -12.17 -2.68 -28.82
CA GLU A 169 -12.06 -2.51 -30.27
C GLU A 169 -13.35 -1.93 -30.87
N GLN A 170 -14.50 -2.24 -30.26
CA GLN A 170 -15.82 -1.69 -30.67
C GLN A 170 -16.08 -0.30 -30.06
N GLY A 171 -15.15 0.22 -29.26
CA GLY A 171 -15.27 1.55 -28.64
C GLY A 171 -16.24 1.60 -27.46
N TRP A 172 -16.55 0.47 -26.80
CA TRP A 172 -17.54 0.39 -25.73
C TRP A 172 -16.94 0.48 -24.32
N ILE A 173 -15.62 0.32 -24.21
CA ILE A 173 -14.91 0.31 -22.92
C ILE A 173 -14.20 1.62 -22.70
N GLU A 174 -14.35 2.19 -21.52
CA GLU A 174 -13.45 3.20 -20.98
C GLU A 174 -12.49 2.58 -19.98
N THR A 175 -11.26 3.09 -19.97
CA THR A 175 -10.21 2.66 -19.06
C THR A 175 -9.73 3.86 -18.27
N THR A 176 -9.70 3.74 -16.94
CA THR A 176 -9.20 4.79 -16.05
C THR A 176 -8.15 4.25 -15.09
N GLU A 177 -7.10 5.03 -14.81
CA GLU A 177 -6.09 4.69 -13.80
C GLU A 177 -6.57 4.96 -12.36
N ALA A 178 -7.50 5.88 -12.22
CA ALA A 178 -8.13 6.17 -10.95
C ALA A 178 -9.41 5.36 -10.81
N ALA A 179 -9.45 4.44 -9.84
CA ALA A 179 -10.74 4.13 -9.28
C ALA A 179 -11.32 5.46 -8.75
N LYS A 180 -12.29 6.05 -9.46
CA LYS A 180 -13.39 6.64 -8.69
C LYS A 180 -13.84 5.45 -7.84
N PRO A 181 -13.73 5.48 -6.51
CA PRO A 181 -14.37 4.46 -5.73
C PRO A 181 -15.85 4.58 -6.11
N VAL A 182 -16.30 3.75 -7.03
CA VAL A 182 -17.69 3.37 -6.99
C VAL A 182 -17.71 2.54 -5.71
N LEU A 183 -17.83 3.27 -4.63
CA LEU A 183 -18.32 2.73 -3.39
C LEU A 183 -19.65 2.16 -3.75
N ARG A 184 -19.65 0.93 -4.27
CA ARG A 184 -20.79 0.09 -4.10
C ARG A 184 -21.06 0.25 -2.62
N SER A 185 -22.12 1.01 -2.33
CA SER A 185 -22.64 1.08 -1.00
C SER A 185 -22.46 -0.33 -0.43
N TYR A 186 -21.61 -0.49 0.59
CA TYR A 186 -21.45 -1.75 1.33
C TYR A 186 -22.80 -2.14 2.01
N HIS A 187 -23.91 -1.66 1.44
CA HIS A 187 -25.26 -2.11 1.68
C HIS A 187 -25.51 -3.33 0.80
N GLY A 188 -25.01 -4.47 1.31
CA GLY A 188 -25.63 -5.75 1.09
C GLY A 188 -25.90 -6.16 -0.35
N GLN A 189 -24.93 -6.80 -0.98
CA GLN A 189 -25.17 -8.17 -1.46
C GLN A 189 -24.02 -9.02 -0.92
N ALA A 190 -23.96 -9.11 0.39
CA ALA A 190 -23.26 -10.16 1.06
C ALA A 190 -24.05 -11.45 0.84
N SER A 191 -23.59 -12.28 -0.07
CA SER A 191 -23.70 -13.70 0.18
C SER A 191 -23.02 -13.94 1.52
N HIS A 192 -23.80 -14.28 2.54
CA HIS A 192 -23.51 -14.70 3.91
C HIS A 192 -23.47 -13.62 4.99
N SER A 193 -24.58 -13.62 5.73
CA SER A 193 -24.86 -13.01 7.03
C SER A 193 -24.54 -11.52 7.14
N GLU A 194 -25.61 -10.73 7.09
CA GLU A 194 -25.67 -9.40 7.70
C GLU A 194 -25.28 -9.55 9.16
N PHE A 195 -24.00 -9.32 9.47
CA PHE A 195 -23.60 -9.19 10.86
C PHE A 195 -24.11 -7.81 11.31
N VAL A 196 -25.28 -7.79 11.91
CA VAL A 196 -25.83 -6.60 12.54
C VAL A 196 -25.09 -6.42 13.85
N LEU A 197 -24.38 -5.30 13.98
CA LEU A 197 -23.74 -4.93 15.24
C LEU A 197 -24.82 -4.80 16.33
N ASN A 198 -24.55 -5.33 17.54
CA ASN A 198 -25.40 -5.08 18.68
C ASN A 198 -25.21 -3.61 19.16
N ALA A 199 -26.05 -3.16 20.11
CA ALA A 199 -26.06 -1.76 20.56
C ALA A 199 -24.68 -1.29 21.08
N ASP A 200 -23.96 -2.11 21.84
CA ASP A 200 -22.64 -1.77 22.38
C ASP A 200 -21.57 -1.71 21.29
N GLN A 201 -21.59 -2.66 20.34
CA GLN A 201 -20.71 -2.68 19.19
C GLN A 201 -20.94 -1.48 18.28
N GLN A 202 -22.22 -1.14 18.03
CA GLN A 202 -22.59 0.02 17.23
C GLN A 202 -22.11 1.32 17.88
N LYS A 203 -22.33 1.47 19.19
CA LYS A 203 -21.83 2.62 19.94
C LYS A 203 -20.31 2.75 19.84
N ALA A 204 -19.56 1.66 20.01
CA ALA A 204 -18.10 1.68 19.88
C ALA A 204 -17.65 2.07 18.45
N SER A 205 -18.32 1.54 17.42
CA SER A 205 -18.04 1.92 16.03
C SER A 205 -18.37 3.39 15.75
N ASP A 206 -19.46 3.92 16.27
CA ASP A 206 -19.85 5.31 16.08
C ASP A 206 -18.86 6.26 16.79
N GLU A 207 -18.40 5.91 18.01
CA GLU A 207 -17.36 6.67 18.71
C GLU A 207 -16.06 6.73 17.91
N ILE A 208 -15.59 5.61 17.35
CA ILE A 208 -14.41 5.58 16.46
C ILE A 208 -14.64 6.47 15.24
N GLN A 209 -15.83 6.45 14.65
CA GLN A 209 -16.14 7.24 13.47
C GLN A 209 -16.10 8.75 13.73
N THR A 210 -16.47 9.21 14.93
CA THR A 210 -16.41 10.66 15.27
C THR A 210 -15.00 11.23 15.25
N ALA A 211 -13.97 10.38 15.36
CA ALA A 211 -12.56 10.78 15.35
C ALA A 211 -11.93 10.72 13.94
N PHE A 212 -12.66 10.33 12.90
CA PHE A 212 -12.09 10.27 11.55
C PHE A 212 -11.60 11.65 11.10
N GLY A 213 -10.38 11.68 10.56
CA GLY A 213 -9.71 12.91 10.14
C GLY A 213 -8.75 13.50 11.18
N SER A 214 -8.74 12.98 12.42
CA SER A 214 -7.79 13.34 13.46
C SER A 214 -7.11 12.11 14.05
N PHE A 215 -5.94 12.31 14.67
CA PHE A 215 -5.31 11.22 15.42
C PHE A 215 -5.96 11.07 16.79
N GLN A 216 -6.63 9.95 17.00
CA GLN A 216 -7.22 9.57 18.29
C GLN A 216 -7.03 8.08 18.55
N PRO A 217 -6.33 7.69 19.63
CA PRO A 217 -6.22 6.30 20.03
C PRO A 217 -7.50 5.82 20.76
N PHE A 218 -7.94 4.61 20.40
CA PHE A 218 -9.04 3.91 21.06
C PHE A 218 -8.57 2.57 21.58
N LEU A 219 -9.02 2.20 22.76
CA LEU A 219 -8.86 0.85 23.29
C LEU A 219 -10.20 0.13 23.25
N LEU A 220 -10.35 -0.82 22.33
CA LEU A 220 -11.53 -1.69 22.27
C LEU A 220 -11.38 -2.85 23.25
N TYR A 221 -11.97 -2.70 24.43
CA TYR A 221 -11.92 -3.70 25.49
C TYR A 221 -13.10 -4.68 25.39
N GLY A 222 -12.83 -5.99 25.57
CA GLY A 222 -13.87 -7.03 25.56
C GLY A 222 -13.28 -8.42 25.66
N ILE A 223 -14.05 -9.38 26.16
CA ILE A 223 -13.66 -10.78 26.26
C ILE A 223 -13.49 -11.43 24.89
N THR A 224 -12.84 -12.59 24.83
CA THR A 224 -12.75 -13.38 23.60
C THR A 224 -14.16 -13.77 23.14
N GLY A 225 -14.43 -13.62 21.83
CA GLY A 225 -15.75 -13.92 21.27
C GLY A 225 -16.79 -12.79 21.41
N SER A 226 -16.47 -11.64 22.03
CA SER A 226 -17.41 -10.51 22.12
C SER A 226 -17.68 -9.77 20.80
N GLY A 227 -17.09 -10.23 19.70
CA GLY A 227 -17.28 -9.63 18.39
C GLY A 227 -16.47 -8.35 18.13
N LYS A 228 -15.36 -8.13 18.84
CA LYS A 228 -14.44 -7.00 18.58
C LYS A 228 -14.04 -6.92 17.10
N THR A 229 -13.85 -8.06 16.45
CA THR A 229 -13.51 -8.16 15.01
C THR A 229 -14.53 -7.45 14.14
N GLU A 230 -15.83 -7.56 14.45
CA GLU A 230 -16.88 -6.93 13.67
C GLU A 230 -16.89 -5.41 13.85
N VAL A 231 -16.54 -4.91 15.03
CA VAL A 231 -16.43 -3.47 15.29
C VAL A 231 -15.32 -2.84 14.46
N TYR A 232 -14.11 -3.42 14.47
CA TYR A 232 -13.05 -2.83 13.66
C TYR A 232 -13.22 -3.13 12.16
N PHE A 233 -13.88 -4.21 11.74
CA PHE A 233 -14.24 -4.40 10.34
C PHE A 233 -15.25 -3.36 9.85
N ASP A 234 -16.20 -2.95 10.68
CA ASP A 234 -17.13 -1.87 10.36
C ASP A 234 -16.39 -0.52 10.25
N ALA A 235 -15.52 -0.21 11.22
CA ALA A 235 -14.69 1.00 11.16
C ALA A 235 -13.76 1.01 9.92
N MET A 236 -13.12 -0.13 9.60
CA MET A 236 -12.32 -0.29 8.39
C MET A 236 -13.14 -0.02 7.13
N ALA A 237 -14.35 -0.62 7.03
CA ALA A 237 -15.24 -0.42 5.89
C ALA A 237 -15.59 1.06 5.68
N LYS A 238 -15.89 1.78 6.76
CA LYS A 238 -16.20 3.22 6.72
C LYS A 238 -15.03 4.07 6.24
N VAL A 239 -13.79 3.76 6.65
CA VAL A 239 -12.57 4.46 6.20
C VAL A 239 -12.24 4.12 4.75
N LEU A 240 -12.32 2.84 4.38
CA LEU A 240 -12.14 2.40 2.99
C LEU A 240 -13.17 3.04 2.06
N ALA A 241 -14.41 3.22 2.55
CA ALA A 241 -15.48 3.91 1.87
C ALA A 241 -15.15 5.38 1.55
N GLN A 242 -14.31 6.03 2.33
CA GLN A 242 -13.80 7.38 2.06
C GLN A 242 -12.61 7.38 1.06
N GLY A 243 -12.22 6.22 0.53
CA GLY A 243 -11.07 6.06 -0.35
C GLY A 243 -9.72 6.11 0.37
N ARG A 244 -9.72 6.21 1.70
CA ARG A 244 -8.51 6.26 2.53
C ARG A 244 -7.94 4.88 2.77
N GLN A 245 -6.68 4.84 3.23
CA GLN A 245 -5.98 3.59 3.51
C GLN A 245 -6.20 3.11 4.94
N VAL A 246 -6.25 1.80 5.11
CA VAL A 246 -6.31 1.11 6.39
C VAL A 246 -5.05 0.25 6.56
N LEU A 247 -4.39 0.37 7.71
CA LEU A 247 -3.33 -0.54 8.15
C LEU A 247 -3.88 -1.48 9.23
N PHE A 248 -3.93 -2.77 8.94
CA PHE A 248 -4.35 -3.80 9.85
C PHE A 248 -3.15 -4.62 10.30
N LEU A 249 -2.67 -4.37 11.51
CA LEU A 249 -1.51 -5.05 12.11
C LEU A 249 -1.98 -6.26 12.93
N LEU A 250 -1.36 -7.39 12.67
CA LEU A 250 -1.66 -8.65 13.36
C LEU A 250 -0.38 -9.27 13.92
N PRO A 251 -0.43 -9.88 15.11
CA PRO A 251 0.63 -10.77 15.54
C PRO A 251 0.82 -11.90 14.52
N GLU A 252 2.07 -12.39 14.34
CA GLU A 252 2.37 -13.45 13.38
C GLU A 252 1.53 -14.73 13.61
N ILE A 253 1.24 -15.04 14.87
CA ILE A 253 0.42 -16.19 15.27
C ILE A 253 -1.07 -16.03 14.91
N ASN A 254 -1.54 -14.80 14.70
CA ASN A 254 -2.92 -14.48 14.36
C ASN A 254 -3.15 -14.28 12.86
N LEU A 255 -2.08 -14.25 12.06
CA LEU A 255 -2.18 -14.17 10.60
C LEU A 255 -2.54 -15.57 10.05
N THR A 256 -3.70 -16.07 10.44
CA THR A 256 -4.18 -17.38 10.02
C THR A 256 -4.86 -17.34 8.66
N PRO A 257 -4.85 -18.43 7.88
CA PRO A 257 -5.60 -18.51 6.63
C PRO A 257 -7.08 -18.15 6.81
N GLN A 258 -7.70 -18.55 7.92
CA GLN A 258 -9.10 -18.26 8.22
C GLN A 258 -9.36 -16.76 8.40
N LEU A 259 -8.44 -16.02 9.05
CA LEU A 259 -8.61 -14.58 9.20
C LEU A 259 -8.40 -13.87 7.87
N LEU A 260 -7.40 -14.28 7.09
CA LEU A 260 -7.18 -13.73 5.75
C LEU A 260 -8.40 -13.97 4.85
N GLU A 261 -8.95 -15.19 4.85
CA GLU A 261 -10.17 -15.52 4.12
C GLU A 261 -11.37 -14.66 4.56
N ARG A 262 -11.54 -14.42 5.86
CA ARG A 262 -12.61 -13.51 6.36
C ARG A 262 -12.43 -12.09 5.85
N VAL A 263 -11.19 -11.59 5.85
CA VAL A 263 -10.88 -10.24 5.33
C VAL A 263 -11.10 -10.20 3.82
N GLU A 264 -10.62 -11.20 3.07
CA GLU A 264 -10.82 -11.30 1.62
C GLU A 264 -12.29 -11.36 1.25
N ASN A 265 -13.10 -12.14 1.98
CA ASN A 265 -14.54 -12.22 1.77
C ASN A 265 -15.26 -10.90 2.11
N ARG A 266 -14.82 -10.22 3.19
CA ARG A 266 -15.43 -8.95 3.61
C ARG A 266 -15.06 -7.78 2.73
N PHE A 267 -13.84 -7.76 2.19
CA PHE A 267 -13.24 -6.66 1.43
C PHE A 267 -12.79 -7.12 0.04
N ALA A 268 -13.53 -8.00 -0.61
CA ALA A 268 -13.17 -8.64 -1.87
C ALA A 268 -12.81 -7.66 -3.00
N ASP A 269 -13.51 -6.51 -3.05
CA ASP A 269 -13.30 -5.48 -4.07
C ASP A 269 -12.24 -4.42 -3.67
N VAL A 270 -11.65 -4.54 -2.48
CA VAL A 270 -10.65 -3.59 -1.99
C VAL A 270 -9.25 -4.03 -2.41
N PRO A 271 -8.49 -3.18 -3.13
CA PRO A 271 -7.10 -3.46 -3.43
C PRO A 271 -6.29 -3.67 -2.15
N THR A 272 -5.89 -4.92 -1.90
CA THR A 272 -5.21 -5.34 -0.67
C THR A 272 -3.73 -5.63 -0.92
N ALA A 273 -2.88 -5.25 0.02
CA ALA A 273 -1.49 -5.65 0.13
C ALA A 273 -1.28 -6.46 1.42
N VAL A 274 -0.51 -7.54 1.35
CA VAL A 274 -0.21 -8.40 2.51
C VAL A 274 1.30 -8.36 2.75
N LEU A 275 1.72 -8.11 4.01
CA LEU A 275 3.11 -7.89 4.38
C LEU A 275 3.52 -8.71 5.60
N HIS A 276 4.07 -9.90 5.37
CA HIS A 276 4.61 -10.75 6.43
C HIS A 276 5.89 -11.48 6.01
N SER A 277 6.60 -12.05 6.97
CA SER A 277 7.93 -12.64 6.78
C SER A 277 7.96 -13.88 5.89
N GLN A 278 6.86 -14.64 5.81
CA GLN A 278 6.77 -15.88 5.04
C GLN A 278 6.48 -15.67 3.55
N MET A 279 6.26 -14.42 3.13
CA MET A 279 6.03 -14.12 1.72
C MET A 279 7.31 -14.15 0.90
N ALA A 280 7.19 -14.52 -0.38
CA ALA A 280 8.28 -14.35 -1.34
C ALA A 280 8.73 -12.87 -1.40
N ALA A 281 10.05 -12.66 -1.36
CA ALA A 281 10.63 -11.31 -1.25
C ALA A 281 10.17 -10.35 -2.36
N GLY A 282 10.06 -10.83 -3.60
CA GLY A 282 9.58 -10.04 -4.73
C GLY A 282 8.13 -9.58 -4.54
N ARG A 283 7.22 -10.48 -4.16
CA ARG A 283 5.82 -10.15 -3.90
C ARG A 283 5.69 -9.14 -2.75
N ARG A 284 6.43 -9.36 -1.65
CA ARG A 284 6.43 -8.42 -0.52
C ARG A 284 6.91 -7.03 -0.93
N THR A 285 7.92 -6.94 -1.80
CA THR A 285 8.39 -5.66 -2.33
C THR A 285 7.33 -4.98 -3.18
N GLN A 286 6.66 -5.70 -4.07
CA GLN A 286 5.59 -5.16 -4.89
C GLN A 286 4.40 -4.69 -4.05
N ASP A 287 3.97 -5.46 -3.05
CA ASP A 287 2.88 -5.08 -2.15
C ASP A 287 3.25 -3.86 -1.29
N TYR A 288 4.49 -3.74 -0.83
CA TYR A 288 5.00 -2.55 -0.15
C TYR A 288 4.94 -1.31 -1.05
N LEU A 289 5.40 -1.43 -2.30
CA LEU A 289 5.37 -0.33 -3.27
C LEU A 289 3.94 0.06 -3.65
N ARG A 290 3.03 -0.90 -3.83
CA ARG A 290 1.60 -0.63 -4.06
C ARG A 290 0.96 0.13 -2.90
N ALA A 291 1.31 -0.22 -1.67
CA ALA A 291 0.85 0.50 -0.48
C ALA A 291 1.41 1.93 -0.44
N MET A 292 2.72 2.11 -0.69
CA MET A 292 3.40 3.40 -0.76
C MET A 292 2.84 4.32 -1.86
N LEU A 293 2.39 3.75 -2.98
CA LEU A 293 1.77 4.49 -4.08
C LEU A 293 0.28 4.76 -3.87
N GLY A 294 -0.31 4.30 -2.75
CA GLY A 294 -1.75 4.43 -2.48
C GLY A 294 -2.64 3.53 -3.36
N GLN A 295 -2.04 2.60 -4.11
CA GLN A 295 -2.74 1.63 -4.95
C GLN A 295 -3.39 0.50 -4.14
N ALA A 296 -2.78 0.11 -3.01
CA ALA A 296 -3.41 -0.76 -2.02
C ALA A 296 -4.11 0.11 -0.97
N LYS A 297 -5.39 -0.17 -0.75
CA LYS A 297 -6.21 0.57 0.23
C LYS A 297 -6.26 -0.14 1.58
N LEU A 298 -6.25 -1.46 1.58
CA LEU A 298 -6.12 -2.27 2.79
C LEU A 298 -4.71 -2.89 2.83
N VAL A 299 -3.97 -2.61 3.88
CA VAL A 299 -2.65 -3.18 4.13
C VAL A 299 -2.73 -4.05 5.36
N ILE A 300 -2.50 -5.34 5.20
CA ILE A 300 -2.50 -6.33 6.28
C ILE A 300 -1.06 -6.75 6.51
N GLY A 301 -0.60 -6.74 7.74
CA GLY A 301 0.76 -7.15 7.99
C GLY A 301 1.07 -7.45 9.44
N THR A 302 2.28 -7.95 9.64
CA THR A 302 2.83 -8.18 10.98
C THR A 302 3.68 -6.98 11.41
N ARG A 303 4.36 -7.06 12.53
CA ARG A 303 5.06 -5.94 13.21
C ARG A 303 5.78 -4.95 12.28
N LEU A 304 6.56 -5.43 11.32
CA LEU A 304 7.32 -4.54 10.43
C LEU A 304 6.46 -3.80 9.41
N ALA A 305 5.21 -4.21 9.20
CA ALA A 305 4.29 -3.50 8.31
C ALA A 305 3.94 -2.09 8.84
N VAL A 306 4.18 -1.79 10.12
CA VAL A 306 4.05 -0.43 10.68
C VAL A 306 4.93 0.60 9.96
N PHE A 307 6.04 0.15 9.38
CA PHE A 307 6.94 1.01 8.61
C PHE A 307 6.60 1.12 7.12
N THR A 308 5.44 0.63 6.70
CA THR A 308 5.01 0.80 5.31
C THR A 308 4.52 2.24 5.10
N PRO A 309 5.08 3.00 4.13
CA PRO A 309 4.59 4.33 3.84
C PRO A 309 3.15 4.27 3.33
N LEU A 310 2.26 5.01 3.96
CA LEU A 310 0.85 5.10 3.58
C LEU A 310 0.49 6.57 3.40
N PRO A 311 0.34 7.06 2.15
CA PRO A 311 0.14 8.48 1.89
C PRO A 311 -1.18 9.03 2.43
N ASP A 312 -2.19 8.19 2.61
CA ASP A 312 -3.52 8.59 3.07
C ASP A 312 -4.10 7.60 4.08
N VAL A 313 -3.34 7.30 5.13
CA VAL A 313 -3.82 6.42 6.20
C VAL A 313 -4.97 7.07 6.98
N GLY A 314 -6.10 6.36 7.08
CA GLY A 314 -7.29 6.80 7.82
C GLY A 314 -7.54 6.02 9.12
N LEU A 315 -7.03 4.79 9.19
CA LEU A 315 -7.19 3.93 10.36
C LEU A 315 -6.02 2.97 10.48
N ILE A 316 -5.55 2.79 11.70
CA ILE A 316 -4.60 1.73 12.07
C ILE A 316 -5.26 0.87 13.13
N VAL A 317 -5.37 -0.43 12.86
CA VAL A 317 -5.87 -1.44 13.80
C VAL A 317 -4.70 -2.32 14.21
N VAL A 318 -4.53 -2.54 15.53
CA VAL A 318 -3.42 -3.31 16.11
C VAL A 318 -3.96 -4.46 16.98
#